data_a6d95e2a45b8dffa9ece08ca78c1578e
#
_entry.id   a6d95e2a45b8dffa9ece08ca78c1578e
#
_cell.length_a   1.000
_cell.length_b   1.000
_cell.length_c   1.000
_cell.angle_alpha   90.00
_cell.angle_beta   90.00
_cell.angle_gamma   90.00
#
_symmetry.space_group_name_H-M   'P 1'
#
loop_
_entity.id
_entity.type
_entity.pdbx_description
1 polymer ?
#
loop_
_entity_poly.entity_id
_entity_poly.type
_entity_poly.pdbx_seq_one_letter_code
_entity_poly.pdbx_strand_id
1 'polypeptide(L)'
;MAWAAEYRGRVHLVGGYAEQQVDKPYHHAYDPGSDRWEELPQLPRGANHVGVAALGNRLYAFGGFTEQNRNPHDGVFAFEGERWHTLRRLPEACGAIACVALGDEIHLIGGAIGTDNRRSIDWHLVYNPAEDRYGRRQPMPLGRDHTGVVAVNGVVHLIAGRVDSFHTNSNLHHTYNPNTDEWTARAPIPTARSGHGTVWYRDRIFVMGGEGTNRVYGQTEAYDPVRNTWESYAPMLTPRHGMGAVTVGDAIYVAGGGPQMGGGVKSAINEAFSLA
;
A
#
# COMPACT_ATOMS: atom_id res chain seq x y z
N MET A 1 -6.79 8.81 -1.03
CA MET A 1 -5.75 7.89 -0.56
C MET A 1 -4.72 7.78 -1.66
N ALA A 2 -3.46 8.06 -1.35
CA ALA A 2 -2.31 7.85 -2.22
C ALA A 2 -1.41 6.81 -1.56
N TRP A 3 -0.95 5.82 -2.32
CA TRP A 3 0.04 4.87 -1.83
C TRP A 3 1.44 5.37 -2.15
N ALA A 4 2.41 4.94 -1.35
CA ALA A 4 3.79 5.32 -1.51
C ALA A 4 4.67 4.11 -1.81
N ALA A 5 5.74 4.36 -2.56
CA ALA A 5 6.83 3.42 -2.73
C ALA A 5 8.16 4.19 -2.67
N GLU A 6 9.19 3.51 -2.18
CA GLU A 6 10.57 3.98 -2.36
C GLU A 6 11.00 3.69 -3.80
N TYR A 7 11.55 4.68 -4.46
CA TYR A 7 12.15 4.52 -5.78
C TYR A 7 13.29 5.51 -5.96
N ARG A 8 14.47 5.00 -6.26
CA ARG A 8 15.71 5.78 -6.44
C ARG A 8 16.06 6.69 -5.25
N GLY A 9 15.92 6.20 -4.03
CA GLY A 9 16.25 6.94 -2.81
C GLY A 9 15.24 8.01 -2.43
N ARG A 10 14.03 8.00 -3.01
CA ARG A 10 12.98 9.01 -2.80
C ARG A 10 11.65 8.37 -2.42
N VAL A 11 10.81 9.15 -1.72
CA VAL A 11 9.43 8.77 -1.41
C VAL A 11 8.53 9.18 -2.56
N HIS A 12 7.94 8.24 -3.29
CA HIS A 12 7.02 8.51 -4.38
C HIS A 12 5.57 8.33 -3.92
N LEU A 13 4.74 9.36 -4.12
CA LEU A 13 3.29 9.32 -3.94
C LEU A 13 2.60 9.31 -5.31
N VAL A 14 1.69 8.36 -5.51
CA VAL A 14 1.04 8.14 -6.79
C VAL A 14 -0.47 8.15 -6.64
N GLY A 15 -1.16 8.94 -7.48
CA GLY A 15 -2.61 9.09 -7.45
C GLY A 15 -3.13 9.82 -6.21
N GLY A 16 -4.40 9.62 -5.88
CA GLY A 16 -5.04 10.15 -4.69
C GLY A 16 -6.18 11.12 -4.99
N TYR A 17 -6.65 11.78 -3.92
CA TYR A 17 -7.73 12.76 -3.98
C TYR A 17 -7.23 14.20 -3.94
N ALA A 18 -7.92 15.09 -4.65
CA ALA A 18 -7.87 16.53 -4.44
C ALA A 18 -9.09 17.02 -3.64
N GLU A 19 -9.33 18.33 -3.68
CA GLU A 19 -10.56 18.94 -3.13
C GLU A 19 -11.81 18.32 -3.74
N GLN A 20 -12.86 18.26 -2.94
CA GLN A 20 -14.14 17.64 -3.30
C GLN A 20 -14.01 16.15 -3.71
N GLN A 21 -12.95 15.47 -3.23
CA GLN A 21 -12.66 14.06 -3.51
C GLN A 21 -12.49 13.74 -5.01
N VAL A 22 -12.02 14.72 -5.77
CA VAL A 22 -11.73 14.54 -7.19
C VAL A 22 -10.44 13.76 -7.35
N ASP A 23 -10.48 12.67 -8.10
CA ASP A 23 -9.33 11.82 -8.40
C ASP A 23 -8.30 12.56 -9.23
N LYS A 24 -7.05 12.45 -8.85
CA LYS A 24 -5.95 13.12 -9.51
C LYS A 24 -4.89 12.15 -10.00
N PRO A 25 -4.26 12.45 -11.13
CA PRO A 25 -3.16 11.66 -11.66
C PRO A 25 -1.80 12.02 -11.03
N TYR A 26 -1.78 12.49 -9.80
CA TYR A 26 -0.58 13.00 -9.15
C TYR A 26 0.54 11.97 -9.12
N HIS A 27 1.75 12.44 -9.37
CA HIS A 27 2.98 11.75 -9.07
C HIS A 27 3.96 12.76 -8.48
N HIS A 28 4.19 12.65 -7.19
CA HIS A 28 5.09 13.52 -6.45
C HIS A 28 6.20 12.67 -5.85
N ALA A 29 7.41 13.22 -5.84
CA ALA A 29 8.54 12.59 -5.17
C ALA A 29 9.14 13.53 -4.13
N TYR A 30 9.36 13.01 -2.92
CA TYR A 30 10.07 13.70 -1.87
C TYR A 30 11.50 13.19 -1.79
N ASP A 31 12.45 14.11 -1.76
CA ASP A 31 13.86 13.84 -1.55
C ASP A 31 14.23 14.19 -0.12
N PRO A 32 14.52 13.22 0.73
CA PRO A 32 14.92 13.45 2.11
C PRO A 32 16.25 14.22 2.26
N GLY A 33 17.15 14.08 1.30
CA GLY A 33 18.45 14.72 1.35
C GLY A 33 18.39 16.23 1.16
N SER A 34 17.45 16.71 0.35
CA SER A 34 17.23 18.14 0.10
C SER A 34 16.01 18.72 0.82
N ASP A 35 15.20 17.86 1.50
CA ASP A 35 13.92 18.22 2.13
C ASP A 35 12.96 18.92 1.15
N ARG A 36 12.82 18.36 -0.07
CA ARG A 36 12.01 18.96 -1.14
C ARG A 36 11.10 17.97 -1.81
N TRP A 37 9.91 18.45 -2.17
CA TRP A 37 8.97 17.79 -3.06
C TRP A 37 9.18 18.25 -4.51
N GLU A 38 9.05 17.33 -5.44
CA GLU A 38 9.05 17.56 -6.87
C GLU A 38 7.78 16.96 -7.48
N GLU A 39 7.16 17.70 -8.40
CA GLU A 39 6.11 17.16 -9.25
C GLU A 39 6.75 16.44 -10.43
N LEU A 40 6.39 15.18 -10.62
CA LEU A 40 6.86 14.33 -11.70
C LEU A 40 5.76 14.14 -12.75
N PRO A 41 6.08 13.59 -13.93
CA PRO A 41 5.09 13.26 -14.94
C PRO A 41 3.92 12.47 -14.36
N GLN A 42 2.72 12.98 -14.59
CA GLN A 42 1.49 12.45 -14.01
C GLN A 42 1.12 11.08 -14.60
N LEU A 43 0.37 10.28 -13.83
CA LEU A 43 -0.27 9.08 -14.34
C LEU A 43 -1.11 9.40 -15.59
N PRO A 44 -1.21 8.51 -16.56
CA PRO A 44 -2.07 8.69 -17.73
C PRO A 44 -3.56 8.85 -17.39
N ARG A 45 -3.96 8.46 -16.16
CA ARG A 45 -5.32 8.58 -15.67
C ARG A 45 -5.35 8.93 -14.18
N GLY A 46 -6.23 9.84 -13.78
CA GLY A 46 -6.54 10.13 -12.38
C GLY A 46 -7.17 8.91 -11.70
N ALA A 47 -6.64 8.55 -10.56
CA ALA A 47 -7.16 7.45 -9.75
C ALA A 47 -6.75 7.62 -8.28
N ASN A 48 -7.50 6.98 -7.42
CA ASN A 48 -7.20 6.82 -6.00
C ASN A 48 -7.02 5.33 -5.66
N HIS A 49 -6.45 5.01 -4.52
CA HIS A 49 -6.20 3.63 -4.07
C HIS A 49 -5.46 2.77 -5.12
N VAL A 50 -4.54 3.41 -5.84
CA VAL A 50 -3.67 2.76 -6.82
C VAL A 50 -2.67 1.90 -6.10
N GLY A 51 -2.54 0.62 -6.45
CA GLY A 51 -1.46 -0.23 -5.95
C GLY A 51 -0.12 0.21 -6.54
N VAL A 52 0.91 0.35 -5.70
CA VAL A 52 2.23 0.85 -6.14
C VAL A 52 3.33 -0.07 -5.64
N ALA A 53 4.29 -0.38 -6.50
CA ALA A 53 5.51 -1.11 -6.13
C ALA A 53 6.68 -0.69 -7.01
N ALA A 54 7.89 -0.69 -6.45
CA ALA A 54 9.11 -0.52 -7.23
C ALA A 54 9.79 -1.87 -7.46
N LEU A 55 10.25 -2.12 -8.68
CA LEU A 55 11.04 -3.30 -9.02
C LEU A 55 12.09 -2.94 -10.08
N GLY A 56 13.35 -3.25 -9.77
CA GLY A 56 14.46 -2.87 -10.61
C GLY A 56 14.52 -1.35 -10.80
N ASN A 57 14.57 -0.90 -12.04
CA ASN A 57 14.65 0.53 -12.37
C ASN A 57 13.28 1.12 -12.76
N ARG A 58 12.17 0.57 -12.25
CA ARG A 58 10.81 1.00 -12.57
C ARG A 58 9.92 1.10 -11.33
N LEU A 59 9.04 2.09 -11.36
CA LEU A 59 7.92 2.22 -10.43
C LEU A 59 6.64 1.79 -11.16
N TYR A 60 5.88 0.88 -10.58
CA TYR A 60 4.66 0.33 -11.17
C TYR A 60 3.43 0.83 -10.43
N ALA A 61 2.36 1.08 -11.19
CA ALA A 61 1.05 1.49 -10.69
C ALA A 61 -0.04 0.55 -11.24
N PHE A 62 -0.85 -0.04 -10.36
CA PHE A 62 -1.85 -1.04 -10.70
C PHE A 62 -3.24 -0.59 -10.27
N GLY A 63 -4.20 -0.62 -11.19
CA GLY A 63 -5.61 -0.43 -10.93
C GLY A 63 -5.94 0.88 -10.21
N GLY A 64 -6.76 0.78 -9.19
CA GLY A 64 -7.29 1.89 -8.41
C GLY A 64 -8.78 2.11 -8.65
N PHE A 65 -9.33 3.16 -8.03
CA PHE A 65 -10.71 3.58 -8.23
C PHE A 65 -10.78 4.97 -8.86
N THR A 66 -11.88 5.24 -9.52
CA THR A 66 -12.36 6.58 -9.83
C THR A 66 -13.64 6.84 -9.03
N GLU A 67 -14.00 8.10 -8.75
CA GLU A 67 -15.17 8.46 -7.92
C GLU A 67 -15.09 7.87 -6.50
N GLN A 68 -13.99 8.16 -5.80
CA GLN A 68 -13.66 7.62 -4.47
C GLN A 68 -13.36 6.11 -4.51
N ASN A 69 -14.12 5.31 -3.76
CA ASN A 69 -14.00 3.86 -3.71
C ASN A 69 -14.94 3.14 -4.68
N ARG A 70 -15.40 3.83 -5.71
CA ARG A 70 -16.27 3.28 -6.76
C ARG A 70 -15.48 3.10 -8.04
N ASN A 71 -16.09 2.50 -9.02
CA ASN A 71 -15.56 2.37 -10.38
C ASN A 71 -14.09 1.92 -10.40
N PRO A 72 -13.77 0.69 -9.99
CA PRO A 72 -12.43 0.16 -10.12
C PRO A 72 -12.02 0.15 -11.58
N HIS A 73 -10.72 0.31 -11.85
CA HIS A 73 -10.19 0.19 -13.20
C HIS A 73 -9.03 -0.81 -13.27
N ASP A 74 -8.71 -1.23 -14.48
CA ASP A 74 -7.74 -2.28 -14.78
C ASP A 74 -6.42 -1.74 -15.35
N GLY A 75 -6.27 -0.42 -15.45
CA GLY A 75 -5.07 0.21 -16.02
C GLY A 75 -3.82 -0.11 -15.23
N VAL A 76 -2.72 -0.39 -15.93
CA VAL A 76 -1.40 -0.67 -15.35
C VAL A 76 -0.37 0.15 -16.07
N PHE A 77 0.53 0.76 -15.30
CA PHE A 77 1.53 1.68 -15.81
C PHE A 77 2.88 1.44 -15.16
N ALA A 78 3.96 1.70 -15.90
CA ALA A 78 5.32 1.73 -15.37
C ALA A 78 5.98 3.08 -15.64
N PHE A 79 6.66 3.63 -14.64
CA PHE A 79 7.45 4.85 -14.72
C PHE A 79 8.94 4.51 -14.73
N GLU A 80 9.67 5.08 -15.68
CA GLU A 80 11.11 4.84 -15.87
C GLU A 80 11.99 6.06 -15.57
N GLY A 81 11.42 7.09 -14.93
CA GLY A 81 12.11 8.33 -14.57
C GLY A 81 11.67 9.55 -15.40
N GLU A 82 11.21 9.38 -16.63
CA GLU A 82 10.79 10.47 -17.51
C GLU A 82 9.30 10.45 -17.85
N ARG A 83 8.71 9.28 -18.00
CA ARG A 83 7.29 9.12 -18.40
C ARG A 83 6.70 7.79 -17.91
N TRP A 84 5.38 7.75 -17.88
CA TRP A 84 4.62 6.52 -17.68
C TRP A 84 4.37 5.80 -18.99
N HIS A 85 4.57 4.49 -18.99
CA HIS A 85 4.26 3.57 -20.08
C HIS A 85 3.06 2.72 -19.71
N THR A 86 2.13 2.50 -20.63
CA THR A 86 1.02 1.58 -20.43
C THR A 86 1.51 0.15 -20.60
N LEU A 87 1.10 -0.71 -19.66
CA LEU A 87 1.41 -2.13 -19.64
C LEU A 87 0.12 -2.95 -19.79
N ARG A 88 0.27 -4.26 -19.78
CA ARG A 88 -0.87 -5.20 -19.81
C ARG A 88 -1.82 -4.93 -18.64
N ARG A 89 -3.08 -4.73 -18.94
CA ARG A 89 -4.13 -4.45 -17.96
C ARG A 89 -4.30 -5.60 -16.97
N LEU A 90 -4.79 -5.29 -15.76
CA LEU A 90 -5.23 -6.30 -14.81
C LEU A 90 -6.29 -7.22 -15.47
N PRO A 91 -6.35 -8.51 -15.08
CA PRO A 91 -7.38 -9.42 -15.59
C PRO A 91 -8.82 -8.98 -15.30
N GLU A 92 -9.01 -8.21 -14.26
CA GLU A 92 -10.27 -7.57 -13.86
C GLU A 92 -9.97 -6.25 -13.15
N ALA A 93 -10.86 -5.27 -13.26
CA ALA A 93 -10.72 -3.97 -12.63
C ALA A 93 -10.73 -4.10 -11.09
N CYS A 94 -9.70 -3.56 -10.43
CA CYS A 94 -9.50 -3.69 -8.99
C CYS A 94 -8.85 -2.42 -8.41
N GLY A 95 -9.27 -2.03 -7.20
CA GLY A 95 -8.61 -0.97 -6.44
C GLY A 95 -8.26 -1.41 -5.02
N ALA A 96 -7.47 -0.60 -4.32
CA ALA A 96 -6.96 -0.88 -2.97
C ALA A 96 -6.24 -2.24 -2.86
N ILE A 97 -5.61 -2.66 -3.94
CA ILE A 97 -4.79 -3.87 -4.03
C ILE A 97 -3.43 -3.63 -3.37
N ALA A 98 -2.98 -4.57 -2.57
CA ALA A 98 -1.64 -4.54 -1.99
C ALA A 98 -0.60 -5.02 -3.01
N CYS A 99 0.46 -4.23 -3.22
CA CYS A 99 1.50 -4.52 -4.20
C CYS A 99 2.87 -4.56 -3.54
N VAL A 100 3.64 -5.61 -3.79
CA VAL A 100 5.00 -5.74 -3.28
C VAL A 100 5.88 -6.52 -4.25
N ALA A 101 7.10 -6.05 -4.46
CA ALA A 101 8.10 -6.77 -5.23
C ALA A 101 8.75 -7.88 -4.39
N LEU A 102 8.92 -9.07 -4.98
CA LEU A 102 9.68 -10.17 -4.41
C LEU A 102 10.38 -10.94 -5.55
N GLY A 103 11.70 -11.01 -5.51
CA GLY A 103 12.47 -11.49 -6.63
C GLY A 103 12.25 -10.64 -7.88
N ASP A 104 11.95 -11.26 -8.99
CA ASP A 104 11.71 -10.60 -10.29
C ASP A 104 10.22 -10.39 -10.60
N GLU A 105 9.34 -10.61 -9.62
CA GLU A 105 7.89 -10.50 -9.77
C GLU A 105 7.30 -9.46 -8.81
N ILE A 106 6.13 -8.93 -9.17
CA ILE A 106 5.32 -8.08 -8.29
C ILE A 106 4.08 -8.88 -7.88
N HIS A 107 3.96 -9.11 -6.58
CA HIS A 107 2.79 -9.73 -5.97
C HIS A 107 1.68 -8.70 -5.81
N LEU A 108 0.48 -9.05 -6.29
CA LEU A 108 -0.74 -8.26 -6.25
C LEU A 108 -1.77 -9.04 -5.43
N ILE A 109 -2.11 -8.53 -4.23
CA ILE A 109 -2.82 -9.33 -3.24
C ILE A 109 -4.06 -8.60 -2.74
N GLY A 110 -5.20 -9.28 -2.71
CA GLY A 110 -6.46 -8.75 -2.24
C GLY A 110 -6.96 -7.58 -3.08
N GLY A 111 -7.52 -6.57 -2.43
CA GLY A 111 -8.14 -5.42 -3.06
C GLY A 111 -9.66 -5.54 -3.10
N ALA A 112 -10.31 -4.66 -3.85
CA ALA A 112 -11.76 -4.67 -4.00
C ALA A 112 -12.19 -4.42 -5.45
N ILE A 113 -13.26 -5.11 -5.84
CA ILE A 113 -13.91 -5.06 -7.15
C ILE A 113 -15.36 -4.62 -7.03
N GLY A 114 -15.99 -4.33 -8.17
CA GLY A 114 -17.39 -3.97 -8.27
C GLY A 114 -17.64 -2.48 -8.04
N THR A 115 -18.65 -1.95 -8.73
CA THR A 115 -19.07 -0.55 -8.64
C THR A 115 -20.19 -0.38 -7.60
N ASP A 116 -21.30 -1.05 -7.80
CA ASP A 116 -22.47 -0.98 -6.90
C ASP A 116 -22.42 -2.03 -5.79
N ASN A 117 -21.84 -3.20 -6.11
CA ASN A 117 -21.65 -4.32 -5.19
C ASN A 117 -20.15 -4.47 -4.86
N ARG A 118 -19.56 -3.42 -4.30
CA ARG A 118 -18.16 -3.43 -3.90
C ARG A 118 -17.91 -4.55 -2.88
N ARG A 119 -16.92 -5.38 -3.16
CA ARG A 119 -16.49 -6.46 -2.28
C ARG A 119 -14.99 -6.62 -2.26
N SER A 120 -14.44 -7.00 -1.12
CA SER A 120 -13.06 -7.41 -0.98
C SER A 120 -12.85 -8.78 -1.62
N ILE A 121 -11.69 -9.00 -2.20
CA ILE A 121 -11.33 -10.23 -2.91
C ILE A 121 -10.11 -10.90 -2.29
N ASP A 122 -9.98 -12.19 -2.52
CA ASP A 122 -8.89 -13.03 -2.03
C ASP A 122 -7.78 -13.26 -3.04
N TRP A 123 -7.74 -12.49 -4.12
CA TRP A 123 -6.76 -12.66 -5.19
C TRP A 123 -5.32 -12.65 -4.69
N HIS A 124 -4.55 -13.50 -5.31
CA HIS A 124 -3.11 -13.44 -5.30
C HIS A 124 -2.62 -13.66 -6.73
N LEU A 125 -2.31 -12.56 -7.37
CA LEU A 125 -1.69 -12.54 -8.68
C LEU A 125 -0.22 -12.20 -8.53
N VAL A 126 0.59 -12.67 -9.47
CA VAL A 126 1.94 -12.17 -9.69
C VAL A 126 2.04 -11.60 -11.08
N TYR A 127 2.67 -10.45 -11.17
CA TYR A 127 3.00 -9.82 -12.44
C TYR A 127 4.48 -10.00 -12.72
N ASN A 128 4.80 -10.57 -13.89
CA ASN A 128 6.15 -10.69 -14.39
C ASN A 128 6.42 -9.56 -15.39
N PRO A 129 7.26 -8.56 -15.04
CA PRO A 129 7.52 -7.42 -15.91
C PRO A 129 8.31 -7.75 -17.18
N ALA A 130 9.13 -8.81 -17.16
CA ALA A 130 9.93 -9.19 -18.32
C ALA A 130 9.05 -9.80 -19.44
N GLU A 131 7.95 -10.43 -19.06
CA GLU A 131 7.04 -11.11 -19.98
C GLU A 131 5.71 -10.35 -20.16
N ASP A 132 5.50 -9.26 -19.42
CA ASP A 132 4.25 -8.48 -19.36
C ASP A 132 3.03 -9.38 -19.18
N ARG A 133 3.09 -10.32 -18.21
CA ARG A 133 2.03 -11.30 -17.96
C ARG A 133 1.73 -11.50 -16.48
N TYR A 134 0.53 -12.02 -16.22
CA TYR A 134 0.05 -12.40 -14.89
C TYR A 134 0.06 -13.90 -14.71
N GLY A 135 0.46 -14.35 -13.51
CA GLY A 135 0.25 -15.68 -12.98
C GLY A 135 -0.68 -15.64 -11.77
N ARG A 136 -1.33 -16.75 -11.47
CA ARG A 136 -2.11 -16.92 -10.23
C ARG A 136 -1.28 -17.69 -9.22
N ARG A 137 -1.47 -17.36 -7.96
CA ARG A 137 -0.93 -18.07 -6.79
C ARG A 137 -2.07 -18.46 -5.87
N GLN A 138 -1.77 -19.25 -4.83
CA GLN A 138 -2.73 -19.63 -3.80
C GLN A 138 -3.45 -18.37 -3.26
N PRO A 139 -4.78 -18.30 -3.33
CA PRO A 139 -5.53 -17.17 -2.81
C PRO A 139 -5.26 -16.92 -1.32
N MET A 140 -5.34 -15.67 -0.87
CA MET A 140 -5.21 -15.34 0.54
C MET A 140 -6.38 -15.96 1.35
N PRO A 141 -6.15 -16.35 2.63
CA PRO A 141 -7.16 -17.09 3.43
C PRO A 141 -8.47 -16.34 3.68
N LEU A 142 -8.46 -15.02 3.62
CA LEU A 142 -9.63 -14.16 3.76
C LEU A 142 -9.48 -12.93 2.87
N GLY A 143 -10.42 -12.73 1.94
CA GLY A 143 -10.45 -11.57 1.06
C GLY A 143 -10.50 -10.26 1.84
N ARG A 144 -9.52 -9.36 1.59
CA ARG A 144 -9.39 -8.07 2.28
C ARG A 144 -8.84 -7.01 1.34
N ASP A 145 -9.18 -5.79 1.62
CA ASP A 145 -8.63 -4.61 0.98
C ASP A 145 -7.99 -3.65 2.01
N HIS A 146 -7.26 -2.63 1.55
CA HIS A 146 -6.54 -1.67 2.41
C HIS A 146 -5.57 -2.34 3.38
N THR A 147 -5.00 -3.46 2.98
CA THR A 147 -4.00 -4.22 3.75
C THR A 147 -2.62 -3.60 3.62
N GLY A 148 -1.78 -3.79 4.62
CA GLY A 148 -0.36 -3.55 4.53
C GLY A 148 0.37 -4.77 3.96
N VAL A 149 1.38 -4.52 3.14
CA VAL A 149 2.19 -5.59 2.54
C VAL A 149 3.67 -5.22 2.54
N VAL A 150 4.52 -6.20 2.83
CA VAL A 150 5.97 -6.06 2.73
C VAL A 150 6.60 -7.42 2.46
N ALA A 151 7.69 -7.47 1.70
CA ALA A 151 8.49 -8.67 1.49
C ALA A 151 9.72 -8.66 2.40
N VAL A 152 9.91 -9.71 3.17
CA VAL A 152 11.00 -9.86 4.12
C VAL A 152 11.54 -11.29 4.06
N ASN A 153 12.85 -11.44 3.93
CA ASN A 153 13.54 -12.75 3.93
C ASN A 153 12.91 -13.78 2.98
N GLY A 154 12.50 -13.34 1.79
CA GLY A 154 11.95 -14.23 0.77
C GLY A 154 10.47 -14.62 0.96
N VAL A 155 9.77 -14.05 1.93
CA VAL A 155 8.33 -14.24 2.13
C VAL A 155 7.59 -12.92 2.10
N VAL A 156 6.31 -12.97 1.70
CA VAL A 156 5.42 -11.80 1.74
C VAL A 156 4.66 -11.81 3.05
N HIS A 157 4.65 -10.69 3.76
CA HIS A 157 3.81 -10.44 4.92
C HIS A 157 2.61 -9.58 4.52
N LEU A 158 1.39 -10.04 4.81
CA LEU A 158 0.14 -9.35 4.58
C LEU A 158 -0.58 -9.10 5.91
N ILE A 159 -0.76 -7.83 6.26
CA ILE A 159 -1.13 -7.42 7.61
C ILE A 159 -2.41 -6.61 7.59
N ALA A 160 -3.32 -6.92 8.53
CA ALA A 160 -4.54 -6.16 8.80
C ALA A 160 -5.44 -5.96 7.58
N GLY A 161 -5.98 -4.76 7.34
CA GLY A 161 -6.92 -4.47 6.28
C GLY A 161 -8.36 -4.61 6.74
N ARG A 162 -9.30 -4.62 5.79
CA ARG A 162 -10.74 -4.70 6.08
C ARG A 162 -11.46 -5.63 5.10
N VAL A 163 -12.62 -6.14 5.50
CA VAL A 163 -13.54 -6.88 4.65
C VAL A 163 -14.70 -5.97 4.30
N ASP A 164 -14.82 -5.61 3.02
CA ASP A 164 -15.89 -4.77 2.42
C ASP A 164 -16.07 -3.37 3.01
N SER A 165 -15.90 -3.18 4.31
CA SER A 165 -16.20 -1.93 5.02
C SER A 165 -15.15 -1.62 6.10
N PHE A 166 -14.95 -0.34 6.40
CA PHE A 166 -14.13 0.11 7.54
C PHE A 166 -14.73 -0.25 8.92
N HIS A 167 -15.94 -0.77 8.96
CA HIS A 167 -16.53 -1.35 10.17
C HIS A 167 -16.03 -2.77 10.46
N THR A 168 -15.46 -3.44 9.47
CA THR A 168 -14.99 -4.82 9.52
C THR A 168 -13.47 -4.91 9.38
N ASN A 169 -12.75 -4.12 10.19
CA ASN A 169 -11.31 -4.15 10.23
C ASN A 169 -10.78 -5.47 10.79
N SER A 170 -9.74 -5.96 10.17
CA SER A 170 -9.04 -7.20 10.53
C SER A 170 -7.75 -6.89 11.27
N ASN A 171 -7.36 -7.78 12.18
CA ASN A 171 -6.04 -7.83 12.79
C ASN A 171 -5.20 -9.00 12.29
N LEU A 172 -5.64 -9.71 11.28
CA LEU A 172 -4.96 -10.89 10.76
C LEU A 172 -3.60 -10.53 10.16
N HIS A 173 -2.63 -11.37 10.43
CA HIS A 173 -1.32 -11.33 9.83
C HIS A 173 -1.04 -12.71 9.21
N HIS A 174 -0.78 -12.72 7.91
CA HIS A 174 -0.41 -13.92 7.17
C HIS A 174 0.92 -13.72 6.47
N THR A 175 1.67 -14.79 6.34
CA THR A 175 2.85 -14.84 5.46
C THR A 175 2.60 -15.79 4.31
N TYR A 176 3.07 -15.41 3.12
CA TYR A 176 3.07 -16.25 1.93
C TYR A 176 4.50 -16.65 1.58
N ASN A 177 4.70 -17.94 1.38
CA ASN A 177 5.98 -18.49 0.92
C ASN A 177 5.87 -18.87 -0.57
N PRO A 178 6.58 -18.19 -1.48
CA PRO A 178 6.51 -18.46 -2.92
C PRO A 178 7.09 -19.82 -3.31
N ASN A 179 7.98 -20.42 -2.48
CA ASN A 179 8.57 -21.71 -2.77
C ASN A 179 7.60 -22.88 -2.56
N THR A 180 6.64 -22.73 -1.65
CA THR A 180 5.62 -23.76 -1.35
C THR A 180 4.24 -23.40 -1.85
N ASP A 181 4.04 -22.15 -2.32
CA ASP A 181 2.74 -21.58 -2.68
C ASP A 181 1.70 -21.65 -1.53
N GLU A 182 2.15 -21.37 -0.29
CA GLU A 182 1.32 -21.54 0.90
C GLU A 182 1.25 -20.28 1.76
N TRP A 183 0.09 -20.06 2.38
CA TRP A 183 -0.15 -19.06 3.39
C TRP A 183 -0.06 -19.63 4.80
N THR A 184 0.60 -18.93 5.71
CA THR A 184 0.71 -19.27 7.13
C THR A 184 0.26 -18.11 8.00
N ALA A 185 -0.60 -18.38 9.02
CA ALA A 185 -0.99 -17.39 10.01
C ALA A 185 0.19 -17.07 10.95
N ARG A 186 0.30 -15.79 11.31
CA ARG A 186 1.25 -15.26 12.28
C ARG A 186 0.53 -14.58 13.44
N ALA A 187 1.27 -14.16 14.46
CA ALA A 187 0.70 -13.38 15.56
C ALA A 187 -0.05 -12.17 14.98
N PRO A 188 -1.36 -12.02 15.30
CA PRO A 188 -2.15 -10.92 14.79
C PRO A 188 -1.66 -9.58 15.34
N ILE A 189 -1.81 -8.51 14.54
CA ILE A 189 -1.51 -7.17 15.01
C ILE A 189 -2.45 -6.79 16.17
N PRO A 190 -1.95 -6.15 17.25
CA PRO A 190 -2.80 -5.83 18.41
C PRO A 190 -3.99 -4.92 18.09
N THR A 191 -3.82 -3.96 17.17
CA THR A 191 -4.88 -3.02 16.79
C THR A 191 -5.42 -3.34 15.39
N ALA A 192 -6.64 -3.87 15.30
CA ALA A 192 -7.33 -4.09 14.03
C ALA A 192 -7.55 -2.75 13.30
N ARG A 193 -7.07 -2.65 12.05
CA ARG A 193 -7.08 -1.40 11.27
C ARG A 193 -6.94 -1.62 9.78
N SER A 194 -7.25 -0.59 8.99
CA SER A 194 -7.05 -0.58 7.55
C SER A 194 -6.47 0.77 7.10
N GLY A 195 -5.95 0.83 5.87
CA GLY A 195 -5.40 2.07 5.31
C GLY A 195 -4.21 2.65 6.06
N HIS A 196 -3.42 1.79 6.68
CA HIS A 196 -2.20 2.11 7.42
C HIS A 196 -0.96 2.05 6.52
N GLY A 197 0.13 2.70 6.94
CA GLY A 197 1.45 2.50 6.37
C GLY A 197 2.08 1.21 6.89
N THR A 198 2.78 0.46 6.04
CA THR A 198 3.50 -0.77 6.42
C THR A 198 4.84 -0.82 5.72
N VAL A 199 5.91 -1.04 6.49
CA VAL A 199 7.27 -0.94 5.97
C VAL A 199 8.24 -1.81 6.77
N TRP A 200 9.28 -2.34 6.09
CA TRP A 200 10.42 -2.99 6.71
C TRP A 200 11.47 -1.95 7.12
N TYR A 201 11.85 -1.97 8.40
CA TYR A 201 12.87 -1.07 8.93
C TYR A 201 13.57 -1.70 10.13
N ARG A 202 14.92 -1.73 10.12
CA ARG A 202 15.78 -2.25 11.20
C ARG A 202 15.27 -3.57 11.81
N ASP A 203 15.16 -4.60 10.97
CA ASP A 203 14.76 -5.97 11.35
C ASP A 203 13.34 -6.11 11.97
N ARG A 204 12.46 -5.15 11.69
CA ARG A 204 11.04 -5.14 12.10
C ARG A 204 10.13 -4.69 10.96
N ILE A 205 8.89 -5.17 11.00
CA ILE A 205 7.82 -4.65 10.14
C ILE A 205 7.03 -3.63 10.94
N PHE A 206 7.17 -2.36 10.60
CA PHE A 206 6.43 -1.27 11.22
C PHE A 206 5.08 -1.08 10.53
N VAL A 207 4.03 -0.92 11.36
CA VAL A 207 2.65 -0.60 10.94
C VAL A 207 2.25 0.69 11.65
N MET A 208 1.95 1.73 10.89
CA MET A 208 1.75 3.09 11.39
C MET A 208 0.41 3.65 10.96
N GLY A 209 -0.32 4.24 11.89
CA GLY A 209 -1.60 4.89 11.63
C GLY A 209 -2.70 3.93 11.17
N GLY A 210 -3.60 4.42 10.30
CA GLY A 210 -4.75 3.70 9.80
C GLY A 210 -6.08 4.17 10.37
N GLU A 211 -7.17 3.55 9.97
CA GLU A 211 -8.52 3.86 10.45
C GLU A 211 -9.21 2.62 11.05
N GLY A 212 -10.07 2.88 12.02
CA GLY A 212 -10.99 1.92 12.62
C GLY A 212 -12.44 2.34 12.46
N THR A 213 -13.34 1.71 13.20
CA THR A 213 -14.78 1.95 13.10
C THR A 213 -15.17 3.39 13.43
N ASN A 214 -14.53 4.01 14.43
CA ASN A 214 -14.92 5.33 14.95
C ASN A 214 -13.76 6.32 15.07
N ARG A 215 -12.59 6.01 14.57
CA ARG A 215 -11.41 6.85 14.74
C ARG A 215 -10.30 6.55 13.73
N VAL A 216 -9.40 7.50 13.62
CA VAL A 216 -8.10 7.36 12.97
C VAL A 216 -7.06 7.05 14.04
N TYR A 217 -6.16 6.14 13.73
CA TYR A 217 -5.12 5.70 14.64
C TYR A 217 -3.82 6.49 14.44
N GLY A 218 -3.12 6.74 15.55
CA GLY A 218 -1.73 7.20 15.56
C GLY A 218 -0.75 6.13 16.00
N GLN A 219 -1.23 4.94 16.39
CA GLN A 219 -0.39 3.86 16.90
C GLN A 219 0.66 3.44 15.88
N THR A 220 1.88 3.25 16.39
CA THR A 220 2.99 2.59 15.70
C THR A 220 3.24 1.26 16.40
N GLU A 221 3.05 0.18 15.67
CA GLU A 221 3.28 -1.20 16.16
C GLU A 221 4.28 -1.87 15.23
N ALA A 222 5.23 -2.61 15.79
CA ALA A 222 6.24 -3.30 15.00
C ALA A 222 6.27 -4.80 15.31
N TYR A 223 6.38 -5.58 14.25
CA TYR A 223 6.44 -7.03 14.28
C TYR A 223 7.87 -7.52 14.21
N ASP A 224 8.24 -8.42 15.12
CA ASP A 224 9.47 -9.19 15.09
C ASP A 224 9.22 -10.52 14.35
N PRO A 225 9.75 -10.73 13.14
CA PRO A 225 9.52 -11.95 12.39
C PRO A 225 10.22 -13.17 12.97
N VAL A 226 11.27 -12.98 13.76
CA VAL A 226 12.02 -14.08 14.41
C VAL A 226 11.26 -14.58 15.62
N ARG A 227 10.76 -13.66 16.47
CA ARG A 227 10.03 -13.99 17.70
C ARG A 227 8.54 -14.22 17.48
N ASN A 228 7.99 -13.81 16.32
CA ASN A 228 6.56 -13.81 16.01
C ASN A 228 5.75 -13.01 17.06
N THR A 229 6.23 -11.82 17.41
CA THR A 229 5.61 -10.94 18.42
C THR A 229 5.49 -9.51 17.95
N TRP A 230 4.58 -8.75 18.56
CA TRP A 230 4.36 -7.33 18.30
C TRP A 230 4.82 -6.48 19.49
N GLU A 231 5.36 -5.31 19.22
CA GLU A 231 5.76 -4.29 20.18
C GLU A 231 5.19 -2.93 19.77
N SER A 232 4.87 -2.08 20.77
CA SER A 232 4.43 -0.71 20.53
C SER A 232 5.62 0.26 20.57
N TYR A 233 5.59 1.24 19.69
CA TYR A 233 6.59 2.32 19.59
C TYR A 233 5.92 3.69 19.75
N ALA A 234 6.72 4.75 19.71
CA ALA A 234 6.22 6.11 19.74
C ALA A 234 5.17 6.32 18.64
N PRO A 235 3.99 6.84 18.95
CA PRO A 235 2.93 7.04 17.97
C PRO A 235 3.32 8.14 16.98
N MET A 236 2.64 8.17 15.84
CA MET A 236 2.70 9.29 14.91
C MET A 236 2.31 10.59 15.61
N LEU A 237 2.94 11.69 15.25
CA LEU A 237 2.62 13.02 15.78
C LEU A 237 1.19 13.43 15.38
N THR A 238 0.78 13.08 14.18
CA THR A 238 -0.58 13.30 13.68
C THR A 238 -1.21 11.98 13.25
N PRO A 239 -2.22 11.47 13.98
CA PRO A 239 -2.98 10.29 13.57
C PRO A 239 -3.57 10.47 12.16
N ARG A 240 -3.31 9.52 11.26
CA ARG A 240 -3.75 9.58 9.85
C ARG A 240 -4.01 8.19 9.29
N HIS A 241 -4.84 8.15 8.26
CA HIS A 241 -5.06 6.96 7.45
C HIS A 241 -4.92 7.29 5.96
N GLY A 242 -4.86 6.27 5.13
CA GLY A 242 -4.82 6.47 3.69
C GLY A 242 -3.52 7.07 3.17
N MET A 243 -2.43 6.82 3.89
CA MET A 243 -1.08 7.21 3.53
C MET A 243 -0.24 5.97 3.24
N GLY A 244 0.88 6.16 2.55
CA GLY A 244 1.94 5.19 2.44
C GLY A 244 3.05 5.45 3.46
N ALA A 245 3.78 4.39 3.82
CA ALA A 245 5.01 4.48 4.57
C ALA A 245 6.14 3.83 3.76
N VAL A 246 7.30 4.46 3.73
CA VAL A 246 8.49 3.95 3.04
C VAL A 246 9.73 4.20 3.86
N THR A 247 10.70 3.30 3.78
CA THR A 247 12.05 3.50 4.34
C THR A 247 12.94 4.13 3.28
N VAL A 248 13.57 5.26 3.63
CA VAL A 248 14.64 5.86 2.83
C VAL A 248 15.80 6.17 3.77
N GLY A 249 16.98 5.64 3.47
CA GLY A 249 18.12 5.73 4.38
C GLY A 249 17.80 5.11 5.73
N ASP A 250 18.01 5.86 6.80
CA ASP A 250 17.79 5.40 8.17
C ASP A 250 16.53 6.01 8.82
N ALA A 251 15.49 6.21 8.03
CA ALA A 251 14.19 6.70 8.53
C ALA A 251 13.01 6.12 7.75
N ILE A 252 11.87 6.04 8.43
CA ILE A 252 10.56 5.78 7.83
C ILE A 252 9.90 7.11 7.56
N TYR A 253 9.45 7.33 6.34
CA TYR A 253 8.68 8.50 5.93
C TYR A 253 7.21 8.13 5.75
N VAL A 254 6.32 8.91 6.36
CA VAL A 254 4.87 8.74 6.26
C VAL A 254 4.27 10.03 5.70
N ALA A 255 3.82 9.98 4.47
CA ALA A 255 3.41 11.17 3.74
C ALA A 255 1.93 11.15 3.35
N GLY A 256 1.28 12.31 3.42
CA GLY A 256 -0.11 12.51 3.03
C GLY A 256 -1.12 11.88 3.99
N GLY A 257 -2.22 11.36 3.41
CA GLY A 257 -3.33 10.77 4.16
C GLY A 257 -4.31 11.80 4.72
N GLY A 258 -5.25 11.34 5.55
CA GLY A 258 -6.28 12.16 6.19
C GLY A 258 -6.33 11.96 7.72
N PRO A 259 -6.47 13.04 8.50
CA PRO A 259 -6.59 12.96 9.96
C PRO A 259 -8.02 12.63 10.41
N GLN A 260 -8.95 12.44 9.49
CA GLN A 260 -10.33 12.02 9.77
C GLN A 260 -10.67 10.81 8.90
N MET A 261 -11.57 9.97 9.39
CA MET A 261 -12.04 8.78 8.65
C MET A 261 -12.64 9.13 7.30
N GLY A 262 -12.50 8.21 6.35
CA GLY A 262 -13.00 8.38 4.99
C GLY A 262 -12.17 9.35 4.14
N GLY A 263 -12.65 9.74 2.98
CA GLY A 263 -11.93 10.55 2.00
C GLY A 263 -12.17 12.06 2.06
N GLY A 264 -12.90 12.56 3.07
CA GLY A 264 -13.34 13.96 3.13
C GLY A 264 -12.25 14.96 3.50
N VAL A 265 -11.28 14.55 4.30
CA VAL A 265 -10.18 15.41 4.77
C VAL A 265 -8.84 14.80 4.37
N LYS A 266 -7.99 15.61 3.79
CA LYS A 266 -6.64 15.27 3.34
C LYS A 266 -5.62 16.16 4.04
N SER A 267 -4.37 15.73 4.10
CA SER A 267 -3.27 16.52 4.62
C SER A 267 -2.05 16.47 3.69
N ALA A 268 -1.22 17.51 3.79
CA ALA A 268 0.10 17.55 3.16
C ALA A 268 1.22 17.19 4.16
N ILE A 269 0.87 16.58 5.28
CA ILE A 269 1.83 16.24 6.34
C ILE A 269 2.77 15.16 5.85
N ASN A 270 4.06 15.39 6.05
CA ASN A 270 5.13 14.42 5.89
C ASN A 270 5.85 14.30 7.24
N GLU A 271 5.83 13.11 7.82
CA GLU A 271 6.50 12.81 9.09
C GLU A 271 7.60 11.80 8.88
N ALA A 272 8.71 11.96 9.57
CA ALA A 272 9.78 10.99 9.62
C ALA A 272 9.84 10.33 11.00
N PHE A 273 10.10 9.01 11.02
CA PHE A 273 10.32 8.23 12.22
C PHE A 273 11.66 7.51 12.12
N SER A 274 12.47 7.58 13.17
CA SER A 274 13.71 6.81 13.31
C SER A 274 13.84 6.24 14.70
N LEU A 275 14.52 5.11 14.80
CA LEU A 275 14.97 4.57 16.09
C LEU A 275 16.29 5.25 16.48
N ALA A 276 16.43 5.56 17.77
CA ALA A 276 17.68 6.09 18.34
C ALA A 276 18.80 5.06 18.29
#